data_58295f0321cd6f18e078710b191c6c76
#
_entry.id   58295f0321cd6f18e078710b191c6c76
#
_cell.length_a   1.000
_cell.length_b   1.000
_cell.length_c   1.000
_cell.angle_alpha   90.00
_cell.angle_beta   90.00
_cell.angle_gamma   90.00
#
_symmetry.space_group_name_H-M   'P 1'
#
loop_
_entity.id
_entity.type
_entity.pdbx_description
1 polymer ?
#
loop_
_entity_poly.entity_id
_entity_poly.type
_entity_poly.pdbx_seq_one_letter_code
_entity_poly.pdbx_strand_id
1 'polypeptide(L)'
;DMDAEDTRKAIRAAEAAWPEWRARPAKERAGVLRRWFDLVMQHQEDLACLMTAEQGKPLAEARGEVAYGASFIEWFAEEAKRAYGDVIPGHGRDKRIVVIKQPIGVVAAITPWNFPVAMITRKVAPALAAGCPVVVKPAEDTPLCALALAVLAEEAGVPPGILNIVTCSKDRAPQVGEELTTSPAVRKVSFTGSTPVGKLLMRQASGTVKKVSLELGGNAPFIVFDDADLDAAVTGLMASKYRNTGQTCVCANRIYVQSGVYDEFVEKLKTAVGKLVVGAGLEGETHQGPLINQAALDKVRRHIADATERGAKVVMGGQAHALGGTFFEPTILTDVTQDMLVASEETFGPVAPLFRFETEEQAITMANDSEFGLAAYFYSNDIRRIWHVAEALETGMIGINDGIISTEAAPFGGVKESGLGREGSRHGLDEFMELKYLCLGGMR
;
A
#
# COMPACT_ATOMS: atom_id res chain seq x y z
N ASP A 1 -6.13 8.29 23.83
CA ASP A 1 -7.23 8.44 22.86
C ASP A 1 -7.33 9.94 22.47
N MET A 2 -6.55 10.34 21.48
CA MET A 2 -6.42 11.73 21.04
C MET A 2 -7.65 12.19 20.25
N ASP A 3 -7.82 13.51 20.14
CA ASP A 3 -8.97 14.12 19.48
C ASP A 3 -8.55 15.25 18.51
N ALA A 4 -9.53 16.05 18.06
CA ALA A 4 -9.29 17.17 17.15
C ALA A 4 -8.37 18.26 17.76
N GLU A 5 -8.44 18.50 19.08
CA GLU A 5 -7.55 19.49 19.72
C GLU A 5 -6.11 18.99 19.78
N ASP A 6 -5.90 17.72 20.07
CA ASP A 6 -4.56 17.12 20.02
C ASP A 6 -4.01 17.13 18.59
N THR A 7 -4.86 16.90 17.59
CA THR A 7 -4.50 16.99 16.17
C THR A 7 -4.07 18.43 15.82
N ARG A 8 -4.81 19.45 16.26
CA ARG A 8 -4.42 20.85 16.08
C ARG A 8 -3.09 21.19 16.75
N LYS A 9 -2.82 20.63 17.95
CA LYS A 9 -1.52 20.80 18.63
C LYS A 9 -0.39 20.19 17.80
N ALA A 10 -0.58 18.98 17.27
CA ALA A 10 0.40 18.31 16.41
C ALA A 10 0.67 19.10 15.12
N ILE A 11 -0.37 19.63 14.48
CA ILE A 11 -0.23 20.47 13.28
C ILE A 11 0.55 21.76 13.59
N ARG A 12 0.24 22.45 14.71
CA ARG A 12 0.97 23.64 15.15
C ARG A 12 2.44 23.34 15.44
N ALA A 13 2.74 22.20 16.08
CA ALA A 13 4.12 21.77 16.34
C ALA A 13 4.88 21.53 15.03
N ALA A 14 4.23 20.87 14.06
CA ALA A 14 4.79 20.62 12.74
C ALA A 14 5.08 21.95 12.00
N GLU A 15 4.15 22.89 12.02
CA GLU A 15 4.30 24.21 11.39
C GLU A 15 5.44 25.02 12.01
N ALA A 16 5.55 25.02 13.35
CA ALA A 16 6.61 25.72 14.08
C ALA A 16 8.00 25.13 13.82
N ALA A 17 8.13 23.80 13.68
CA ALA A 17 9.41 23.14 13.45
C ALA A 17 9.86 23.19 11.97
N TRP A 18 8.95 23.39 11.03
CA TRP A 18 9.21 23.31 9.59
C TRP A 18 10.31 24.25 9.07
N PRO A 19 10.39 25.56 9.46
CA PRO A 19 11.40 26.48 8.92
C PRO A 19 12.83 26.01 9.11
N GLU A 20 13.15 25.44 10.27
CA GLU A 20 14.49 24.90 10.54
C GLU A 20 14.75 23.63 9.73
N TRP A 21 13.79 22.67 9.67
CA TRP A 21 13.96 21.42 8.95
C TRP A 21 14.13 21.63 7.45
N ARG A 22 13.30 22.46 6.82
CA ARG A 22 13.40 22.75 5.38
C ARG A 22 14.70 23.47 5.00
N ALA A 23 15.29 24.23 5.94
CA ALA A 23 16.55 24.95 5.71
C ALA A 23 17.78 24.04 5.76
N ARG A 24 17.67 22.84 6.35
CA ARG A 24 18.79 21.88 6.39
C ARG A 24 19.18 21.42 4.99
N PRO A 25 20.47 21.34 4.67
CA PRO A 25 20.93 20.70 3.43
C PRO A 25 20.37 19.29 3.28
N ALA A 26 20.11 18.87 2.04
CA ALA A 26 19.60 17.53 1.75
C ALA A 26 20.49 16.42 2.34
N LYS A 27 21.81 16.62 2.35
CA LYS A 27 22.78 15.69 2.95
C LYS A 27 22.55 15.48 4.45
N GLU A 28 22.17 16.51 5.18
CA GLU A 28 21.88 16.40 6.62
C GLU A 28 20.60 15.63 6.88
N ARG A 29 19.52 15.93 6.14
CA ARG A 29 18.27 15.18 6.22
C ARG A 29 18.48 13.71 5.83
N ALA A 30 19.24 13.44 4.77
CA ALA A 30 19.63 12.10 4.36
C ALA A 30 20.39 11.36 5.48
N GLY A 31 21.28 12.04 6.18
CA GLY A 31 22.03 11.45 7.32
C GLY A 31 21.11 11.07 8.50
N VAL A 32 20.07 11.85 8.78
CA VAL A 32 19.06 11.50 9.80
C VAL A 32 18.26 10.27 9.36
N LEU A 33 17.79 10.24 8.11
CA LEU A 33 17.08 9.09 7.57
C LEU A 33 17.93 7.83 7.57
N ARG A 34 19.23 7.92 7.23
CA ARG A 34 20.12 6.77 7.28
C ARG A 34 20.23 6.18 8.68
N ARG A 35 20.41 7.02 9.71
CA ARG A 35 20.43 6.55 11.10
C ARG A 35 19.10 5.94 11.51
N TRP A 36 17.96 6.49 11.04
CA TRP A 36 16.65 5.92 11.31
C TRP A 36 16.50 4.53 10.68
N PHE A 37 16.95 4.35 9.44
CA PHE A 37 17.03 3.03 8.81
C PHE A 37 17.86 2.05 9.65
N ASP A 38 19.08 2.43 10.06
CA ASP A 38 19.98 1.59 10.83
C ASP A 38 19.32 1.15 12.17
N LEU A 39 18.64 2.08 12.86
CA LEU A 39 17.91 1.79 14.11
C LEU A 39 16.71 0.86 13.88
N VAL A 40 15.91 1.10 12.84
CA VAL A 40 14.78 0.22 12.51
C VAL A 40 15.26 -1.21 12.22
N MET A 41 16.36 -1.37 11.49
CA MET A 41 16.94 -2.68 11.22
C MET A 41 17.58 -3.31 12.47
N GLN A 42 18.20 -2.52 13.33
CA GLN A 42 18.73 -2.98 14.63
C GLN A 42 17.62 -3.54 15.53
N HIS A 43 16.41 -2.93 15.51
CA HIS A 43 15.24 -3.34 16.29
C HIS A 43 14.23 -4.16 15.49
N GLN A 44 14.67 -4.82 14.38
CA GLN A 44 13.79 -5.59 13.51
C GLN A 44 12.97 -6.63 14.27
N GLU A 45 13.58 -7.38 15.17
CA GLU A 45 12.90 -8.45 15.92
C GLU A 45 11.86 -7.89 16.89
N ASP A 46 12.19 -6.83 17.62
CA ASP A 46 11.28 -6.17 18.55
C ASP A 46 10.04 -5.61 17.81
N LEU A 47 10.28 -4.93 16.68
CA LEU A 47 9.22 -4.38 15.83
C LEU A 47 8.36 -5.50 15.20
N ALA A 48 8.97 -6.60 14.79
CA ALA A 48 8.25 -7.76 14.24
C ALA A 48 7.38 -8.44 15.29
N CYS A 49 7.89 -8.66 16.51
CA CYS A 49 7.11 -9.19 17.61
C CYS A 49 5.94 -8.28 17.98
N LEU A 50 6.20 -6.97 18.08
CA LEU A 50 5.15 -5.96 18.35
C LEU A 50 4.07 -5.98 17.27
N MET A 51 4.48 -6.01 15.99
CA MET A 51 3.57 -6.06 14.84
C MET A 51 2.71 -7.34 14.85
N THR A 52 3.32 -8.51 15.09
CA THR A 52 2.57 -9.76 15.19
C THR A 52 1.58 -9.72 16.35
N ALA A 53 1.95 -9.13 17.49
CA ALA A 53 1.07 -9.02 18.64
C ALA A 53 -0.14 -8.10 18.39
N GLU A 54 0.02 -6.96 17.68
CA GLU A 54 -1.09 -6.03 17.46
C GLU A 54 -1.90 -6.33 16.19
N GLN A 55 -1.28 -6.84 15.10
CA GLN A 55 -1.93 -7.05 13.81
C GLN A 55 -2.29 -8.52 13.54
N GLY A 56 -1.54 -9.46 14.11
CA GLY A 56 -1.80 -10.89 14.00
C GLY A 56 -1.05 -11.63 12.88
N LYS A 57 -0.34 -10.95 11.97
CA LYS A 57 0.42 -11.64 10.90
C LYS A 57 1.52 -12.53 11.47
N PRO A 58 1.91 -13.60 10.74
CA PRO A 58 3.01 -14.47 11.15
C PRO A 58 4.31 -13.70 11.38
N LEU A 59 5.10 -14.08 12.38
CA LEU A 59 6.35 -13.41 12.74
C LEU A 59 7.34 -13.35 11.58
N ALA A 60 7.40 -14.39 10.73
CA ALA A 60 8.24 -14.39 9.54
C ALA A 60 7.84 -13.29 8.54
N GLU A 61 6.53 -13.09 8.33
CA GLU A 61 6.03 -12.00 7.49
C GLU A 61 6.25 -10.62 8.14
N ALA A 62 6.11 -10.52 9.46
CA ALA A 62 6.37 -9.29 10.20
C ALA A 62 7.85 -8.86 10.08
N ARG A 63 8.80 -9.79 10.18
CA ARG A 63 10.24 -9.51 9.91
C ARG A 63 10.46 -9.00 8.49
N GLY A 64 9.82 -9.63 7.52
CA GLY A 64 9.86 -9.19 6.12
C GLY A 64 9.27 -7.79 5.92
N GLU A 65 8.18 -7.47 6.61
CA GLU A 65 7.59 -6.13 6.56
C GLU A 65 8.48 -5.06 7.19
N VAL A 66 9.11 -5.33 8.33
CA VAL A 66 10.06 -4.36 8.93
C VAL A 66 11.19 -4.05 7.97
N ALA A 67 11.80 -5.06 7.34
CA ALA A 67 12.82 -4.85 6.33
C ALA A 67 12.31 -4.07 5.12
N TYR A 68 11.12 -4.40 4.62
CA TYR A 68 10.46 -3.68 3.53
C TYR A 68 10.12 -2.23 3.90
N GLY A 69 9.64 -1.97 5.11
CA GLY A 69 9.40 -0.61 5.59
C GLY A 69 10.69 0.20 5.75
N ALA A 70 11.75 -0.44 6.24
CA ALA A 70 13.08 0.16 6.37
C ALA A 70 13.69 0.53 5.01
N SER A 71 13.49 -0.29 3.97
CA SER A 71 14.02 -0.01 2.63
C SER A 71 13.51 1.31 2.04
N PHE A 72 12.30 1.76 2.37
CA PHE A 72 11.82 3.10 1.99
C PHE A 72 12.59 4.22 2.70
N ILE A 73 13.00 4.01 3.96
CA ILE A 73 13.78 5.02 4.68
C ILE A 73 15.16 5.15 4.03
N GLU A 74 15.82 4.02 3.71
CA GLU A 74 17.10 4.00 3.01
C GLU A 74 16.99 4.63 1.62
N TRP A 75 15.99 4.20 0.81
CA TRP A 75 15.76 4.72 -0.53
C TRP A 75 15.62 6.23 -0.55
N PHE A 76 14.78 6.79 0.32
CA PHE A 76 14.55 8.23 0.36
C PHE A 76 15.69 9.02 1.04
N ALA A 77 16.52 8.41 1.87
CA ALA A 77 17.77 9.00 2.29
C ALA A 77 18.70 9.26 1.09
N GLU A 78 18.71 8.34 0.10
CA GLU A 78 19.47 8.51 -1.14
C GLU A 78 18.80 9.49 -2.10
N GLU A 79 17.49 9.39 -2.30
CA GLU A 79 16.73 10.26 -3.21
C GLU A 79 16.65 11.73 -2.73
N ALA A 80 16.75 12.01 -1.43
CA ALA A 80 16.83 13.37 -0.92
C ALA A 80 17.89 14.23 -1.62
N LYS A 81 19.02 13.61 -1.97
CA LYS A 81 20.17 14.26 -2.62
C LYS A 81 20.00 14.40 -4.14
N ARG A 82 18.91 13.85 -4.72
CA ARG A 82 18.61 13.84 -6.17
C ARG A 82 17.39 14.68 -6.56
N ALA A 83 16.89 15.51 -5.63
CA ALA A 83 15.79 16.42 -5.89
C ALA A 83 16.22 17.61 -6.76
N TYR A 84 16.66 17.30 -7.99
CA TYR A 84 17.17 18.32 -8.92
C TYR A 84 16.05 19.16 -9.51
N GLY A 85 16.40 20.41 -9.87
CA GLY A 85 15.58 21.29 -10.71
C GLY A 85 16.13 21.34 -12.12
N ASP A 86 15.64 22.31 -12.91
CA ASP A 86 15.96 22.45 -14.31
C ASP A 86 16.55 23.82 -14.64
N VAL A 87 17.43 23.89 -15.64
CA VAL A 87 17.84 25.12 -16.31
C VAL A 87 17.30 25.07 -17.72
N ILE A 88 16.41 26.03 -18.06
CA ILE A 88 15.66 26.05 -19.32
C ILE A 88 16.16 27.21 -20.16
N PRO A 89 16.32 27.08 -21.51
CA PRO A 89 16.64 28.19 -22.40
C PRO A 89 15.66 29.34 -22.24
N GLY A 90 16.20 30.56 -22.07
CA GLY A 90 15.39 31.77 -21.89
C GLY A 90 14.65 32.16 -23.18
N HIS A 91 13.46 32.74 -23.04
CA HIS A 91 12.64 33.28 -24.15
C HIS A 91 13.12 34.66 -24.64
N GLY A 92 14.20 35.19 -24.07
CA GLY A 92 14.86 36.45 -24.50
C GLY A 92 16.37 36.39 -24.26
N ARG A 93 17.12 37.20 -24.98
CA ARG A 93 18.60 37.21 -24.91
C ARG A 93 19.12 37.55 -23.51
N ASP A 94 18.37 38.34 -22.74
CA ASP A 94 18.70 38.80 -21.40
C ASP A 94 17.98 37.99 -20.29
N LYS A 95 17.36 36.85 -20.64
CA LYS A 95 16.62 36.00 -19.71
C LYS A 95 17.36 34.72 -19.36
N ARG A 96 17.27 34.31 -18.13
CA ARG A 96 17.67 32.98 -17.65
C ARG A 96 16.51 32.38 -16.90
N ILE A 97 16.21 31.11 -17.16
CA ILE A 97 15.11 30.38 -16.51
C ILE A 97 15.70 29.26 -15.68
N VAL A 98 15.30 29.22 -14.43
CA VAL A 98 15.64 28.15 -13.49
C VAL A 98 14.35 27.65 -12.83
N VAL A 99 14.19 26.34 -12.73
CA VAL A 99 13.14 25.70 -11.95
C VAL A 99 13.78 25.05 -10.73
N ILE A 100 13.24 25.32 -9.55
CA ILE A 100 13.67 24.69 -8.30
C ILE A 100 12.55 23.86 -7.72
N LYS A 101 12.88 22.78 -7.00
CA LYS A 101 11.95 22.01 -6.19
C LYS A 101 12.00 22.48 -4.74
N GLN A 102 10.84 22.69 -4.14
CA GLN A 102 10.72 23.13 -2.73
C GLN A 102 9.76 22.21 -1.97
N PRO A 103 9.99 21.95 -0.66
CA PRO A 103 9.07 21.18 0.15
C PRO A 103 7.67 21.81 0.18
N ILE A 104 6.63 20.99 0.04
CA ILE A 104 5.24 21.45 -0.04
C ILE A 104 4.74 22.10 1.26
N GLY A 105 5.23 21.64 2.43
CA GLY A 105 4.80 22.12 3.75
C GLY A 105 4.42 20.98 4.69
N VAL A 106 3.52 21.26 5.63
CA VAL A 106 3.03 20.25 6.58
C VAL A 106 2.23 19.17 5.84
N VAL A 107 2.55 17.93 6.10
CA VAL A 107 1.92 16.74 5.52
C VAL A 107 1.09 16.02 6.57
N ALA A 108 -0.15 15.66 6.23
CA ALA A 108 -0.97 14.70 6.96
C ALA A 108 -0.83 13.33 6.31
N ALA A 109 -0.44 12.33 7.09
CA ALA A 109 -0.36 10.94 6.65
C ALA A 109 -1.37 10.10 7.45
N ILE A 110 -2.30 9.43 6.76
CA ILE A 110 -3.30 8.55 7.37
C ILE A 110 -3.08 7.15 6.82
N THR A 111 -2.81 6.19 7.70
CA THR A 111 -2.31 4.87 7.31
C THR A 111 -3.19 3.72 7.80
N PRO A 112 -3.27 2.60 7.06
CA PRO A 112 -4.05 1.43 7.44
C PRO A 112 -3.27 0.50 8.37
N TRP A 113 -3.97 -0.53 8.84
CA TRP A 113 -3.49 -1.53 9.80
C TRP A 113 -2.73 -2.71 9.19
N ASN A 114 -2.86 -2.96 7.88
CA ASN A 114 -2.41 -4.23 7.29
C ASN A 114 -0.87 -4.35 7.12
N PHE A 115 -0.18 -3.22 6.96
CA PHE A 115 1.29 -3.12 6.97
C PHE A 115 1.71 -1.91 7.80
N PRO A 116 1.62 -2.00 9.15
CA PRO A 116 1.71 -0.84 10.04
C PRO A 116 3.08 -0.16 10.08
N VAL A 117 4.15 -0.83 9.67
CA VAL A 117 5.49 -0.22 9.51
C VAL A 117 5.64 0.33 8.09
N ALA A 118 5.45 -0.49 7.07
CA ALA A 118 5.71 -0.09 5.69
C ALA A 118 4.80 1.05 5.20
N MET A 119 3.52 1.07 5.57
CA MET A 119 2.58 2.12 5.14
C MET A 119 2.89 3.48 5.78
N ILE A 120 3.57 3.50 6.91
CA ILE A 120 4.06 4.73 7.55
C ILE A 120 5.35 5.19 6.89
N THR A 121 6.36 4.32 6.80
CA THR A 121 7.69 4.70 6.32
C THR A 121 7.68 5.18 4.88
N ARG A 122 6.87 4.55 3.99
CA ARG A 122 6.75 4.95 2.58
C ARG A 122 6.09 6.32 2.36
N LYS A 123 5.43 6.90 3.39
CA LYS A 123 4.88 8.26 3.39
C LYS A 123 5.77 9.23 4.15
N VAL A 124 6.24 8.82 5.32
CA VAL A 124 7.05 9.68 6.20
C VAL A 124 8.46 9.89 5.65
N ALA A 125 9.12 8.85 5.17
CA ALA A 125 10.50 8.97 4.68
C ALA A 125 10.63 9.96 3.50
N PRO A 126 9.81 9.90 2.42
CA PRO A 126 9.89 10.90 1.36
C PRO A 126 9.50 12.31 1.81
N ALA A 127 8.54 12.45 2.74
CA ALA A 127 8.18 13.75 3.29
C ALA A 127 9.36 14.39 4.04
N LEU A 128 10.01 13.63 4.94
CA LEU A 128 11.19 14.11 5.67
C LEU A 128 12.37 14.38 4.72
N ALA A 129 12.59 13.52 3.73
CA ALA A 129 13.61 13.69 2.69
C ALA A 129 13.42 14.99 1.91
N ALA A 130 12.18 15.30 1.53
CA ALA A 130 11.81 16.54 0.85
C ALA A 130 11.99 17.78 1.73
N GLY A 131 11.96 17.65 3.06
CA GLY A 131 12.02 18.75 4.03
C GLY A 131 10.66 19.15 4.58
N CYS A 132 9.68 18.24 4.55
CA CYS A 132 8.33 18.41 5.08
C CYS A 132 8.20 17.79 6.47
N PRO A 133 7.55 18.44 7.45
CA PRO A 133 7.12 17.79 8.68
C PRO A 133 5.84 16.99 8.44
N VAL A 134 5.61 15.97 9.28
CA VAL A 134 4.49 15.03 9.10
C VAL A 134 3.69 14.88 10.39
N VAL A 135 2.37 14.86 10.26
CA VAL A 135 1.43 14.43 11.29
C VAL A 135 0.82 13.11 10.80
N VAL A 136 1.08 12.02 11.51
CA VAL A 136 0.62 10.67 11.18
C VAL A 136 -0.57 10.31 12.06
N LYS A 137 -1.68 9.92 11.43
CA LYS A 137 -2.75 9.17 12.09
C LYS A 137 -2.61 7.69 11.68
N PRO A 138 -2.07 6.81 12.53
CA PRO A 138 -2.05 5.38 12.27
C PRO A 138 -3.45 4.79 12.40
N ALA A 139 -3.64 3.55 11.92
CA ALA A 139 -4.86 2.82 12.18
C ALA A 139 -5.05 2.58 13.68
N GLU A 140 -6.30 2.61 14.10
CA GLU A 140 -6.71 2.36 15.48
C GLU A 140 -6.42 0.92 15.94
N ASP A 141 -6.40 -0.03 15.02
CA ASP A 141 -6.11 -1.45 15.30
C ASP A 141 -4.60 -1.71 15.48
N THR A 142 -3.70 -0.81 15.01
CA THR A 142 -2.24 -1.02 15.03
C THR A 142 -1.46 0.27 15.34
N PRO A 143 -1.66 0.89 16.51
CA PRO A 143 -1.02 2.15 16.85
C PRO A 143 0.43 1.99 17.36
N LEU A 144 0.79 0.81 17.89
CA LEU A 144 2.04 0.64 18.63
C LEU A 144 3.26 0.65 17.72
N CYS A 145 3.19 0.06 16.52
CA CYS A 145 4.26 0.16 15.52
C CYS A 145 4.55 1.61 15.13
N ALA A 146 3.52 2.46 15.01
CA ALA A 146 3.69 3.87 14.70
C ALA A 146 4.43 4.62 15.82
N LEU A 147 4.09 4.34 17.08
CA LEU A 147 4.75 4.92 18.24
C LEU A 147 6.20 4.47 18.35
N ALA A 148 6.49 3.19 18.13
CA ALA A 148 7.84 2.65 18.12
C ALA A 148 8.71 3.29 17.01
N LEU A 149 8.17 3.45 15.80
CA LEU A 149 8.86 4.14 14.71
C LEU A 149 9.20 5.60 15.04
N ALA A 150 8.31 6.30 15.77
CA ALA A 150 8.55 7.69 16.20
C ALA A 150 9.67 7.78 17.23
N VAL A 151 9.73 6.85 18.20
CA VAL A 151 10.84 6.76 19.18
C VAL A 151 12.16 6.57 18.46
N LEU A 152 12.25 5.63 17.53
CA LEU A 152 13.46 5.40 16.76
C LEU A 152 13.84 6.58 15.84
N ALA A 153 12.84 7.31 15.33
CA ALA A 153 13.07 8.52 14.55
C ALA A 153 13.68 9.65 15.41
N GLU A 154 13.18 9.83 16.64
CA GLU A 154 13.72 10.80 17.61
C GLU A 154 15.17 10.44 17.96
N GLU A 155 15.46 9.16 18.25
CA GLU A 155 16.81 8.67 18.51
C GLU A 155 17.75 8.88 17.31
N ALA A 156 17.24 8.73 16.09
CA ALA A 156 17.98 9.03 14.85
C ALA A 156 18.30 10.53 14.66
N GLY A 157 17.69 11.40 15.44
CA GLY A 157 17.87 12.86 15.40
C GLY A 157 16.84 13.60 14.55
N VAL A 158 15.67 13.05 14.33
CA VAL A 158 14.50 13.79 13.83
C VAL A 158 14.10 14.80 14.90
N PRO A 159 14.09 16.11 14.61
CA PRO A 159 13.78 17.13 15.62
C PRO A 159 12.34 17.04 16.13
N PRO A 160 12.08 17.46 17.38
CA PRO A 160 10.72 17.59 17.90
C PRO A 160 9.81 18.40 16.97
N GLY A 161 8.59 17.93 16.76
CA GLY A 161 7.59 18.54 15.89
C GLY A 161 7.72 18.17 14.40
N ILE A 162 8.82 17.57 13.95
CA ILE A 162 8.97 17.15 12.54
C ILE A 162 8.21 15.85 12.24
N LEU A 163 8.15 14.93 13.19
CA LEU A 163 7.30 13.76 13.13
C LEU A 163 6.37 13.73 14.35
N ASN A 164 5.07 13.71 14.11
CA ASN A 164 4.05 13.71 15.15
C ASN A 164 3.09 12.55 14.93
N ILE A 165 2.77 11.79 15.96
CA ILE A 165 1.82 10.68 15.90
C ILE A 165 0.55 11.04 16.67
N VAL A 166 -0.61 10.92 16.02
CA VAL A 166 -1.93 11.15 16.62
C VAL A 166 -2.69 9.83 16.61
N THR A 167 -2.73 9.15 17.76
CA THR A 167 -3.48 7.91 17.94
C THR A 167 -4.88 8.20 18.46
N CYS A 168 -5.89 7.54 17.90
CA CYS A 168 -7.27 7.71 18.33
C CYS A 168 -8.07 6.41 18.19
N SER A 169 -9.19 6.33 18.92
CA SER A 169 -10.17 5.28 18.73
C SER A 169 -10.91 5.43 17.40
N LYS A 170 -11.59 4.37 16.97
CA LYS A 170 -12.44 4.35 15.79
C LYS A 170 -13.50 5.46 15.81
N ASP A 171 -14.07 5.72 16.98
CA ASP A 171 -15.13 6.73 17.14
C ASP A 171 -14.59 8.15 16.96
N ARG A 172 -13.32 8.39 17.27
CA ARG A 172 -12.66 9.70 17.10
C ARG A 172 -11.97 9.86 15.75
N ALA A 173 -11.74 8.78 15.02
CA ALA A 173 -11.06 8.83 13.72
C ALA A 173 -11.68 9.83 12.71
N PRO A 174 -13.03 9.97 12.60
CA PRO A 174 -13.62 10.96 11.71
C PRO A 174 -13.23 12.39 12.02
N GLN A 175 -13.27 12.81 13.30
CA GLN A 175 -12.92 14.19 13.70
C GLN A 175 -11.42 14.49 13.55
N VAL A 176 -10.55 13.50 13.83
CA VAL A 176 -9.11 13.63 13.60
C VAL A 176 -8.82 13.74 12.08
N GLY A 177 -9.47 12.89 11.25
CA GLY A 177 -9.35 12.94 9.81
C GLY A 177 -9.84 14.27 9.21
N GLU A 178 -10.96 14.80 9.70
CA GLU A 178 -11.49 16.09 9.28
C GLU A 178 -10.52 17.24 9.60
N GLU A 179 -9.96 17.27 10.82
CA GLU A 179 -8.97 18.28 11.19
C GLU A 179 -7.72 18.23 10.30
N LEU A 180 -7.22 17.02 9.99
CA LEU A 180 -6.07 16.83 9.10
C LEU A 180 -6.36 17.29 7.66
N THR A 181 -7.58 17.09 7.18
CA THR A 181 -7.95 17.40 5.80
C THR A 181 -8.41 18.87 5.61
N THR A 182 -8.99 19.50 6.61
CA THR A 182 -9.54 20.85 6.49
C THR A 182 -8.61 21.96 7.00
N SER A 183 -7.63 21.65 7.88
CA SER A 183 -6.68 22.64 8.41
C SER A 183 -5.92 23.36 7.29
N PRO A 184 -5.89 24.71 7.25
CA PRO A 184 -5.17 25.45 6.22
C PRO A 184 -3.64 25.35 6.34
N ALA A 185 -3.11 24.96 7.50
CA ALA A 185 -1.68 24.74 7.72
C ALA A 185 -1.19 23.46 7.02
N VAL A 186 -2.04 22.44 6.89
CA VAL A 186 -1.73 21.20 6.15
C VAL A 186 -1.78 21.48 4.65
N ARG A 187 -0.72 21.16 3.93
CA ARG A 187 -0.59 21.39 2.49
C ARG A 187 -0.79 20.14 1.65
N LYS A 188 -0.59 18.96 2.24
CA LYS A 188 -0.75 17.67 1.57
C LYS A 188 -1.39 16.66 2.50
N VAL A 189 -2.28 15.85 1.93
CA VAL A 189 -2.83 14.63 2.56
C VAL A 189 -2.33 13.42 1.78
N SER A 190 -1.68 12.49 2.48
CA SER A 190 -1.29 11.17 1.95
C SER A 190 -2.08 10.11 2.71
N PHE A 191 -2.93 9.39 2.01
CA PHE A 191 -3.84 8.41 2.59
C PHE A 191 -3.66 7.04 1.94
N THR A 192 -3.67 5.99 2.75
CA THR A 192 -3.90 4.61 2.31
C THR A 192 -5.02 4.00 3.11
N GLY A 193 -6.00 3.42 2.43
CA GLY A 193 -7.16 2.78 3.05
C GLY A 193 -8.28 2.49 2.05
N SER A 194 -9.52 2.41 2.52
CA SER A 194 -10.66 2.08 1.66
C SER A 194 -11.03 3.21 0.71
N THR A 195 -11.51 2.85 -0.49
CA THR A 195 -11.96 3.80 -1.51
C THR A 195 -13.03 4.77 -1.02
N PRO A 196 -14.08 4.35 -0.26
CA PRO A 196 -15.07 5.29 0.27
C PRO A 196 -14.47 6.35 1.19
N VAL A 197 -13.53 5.99 2.06
CA VAL A 197 -12.84 6.94 2.95
C VAL A 197 -11.93 7.85 2.14
N GLY A 198 -11.20 7.34 1.15
CA GLY A 198 -10.38 8.18 0.25
C GLY A 198 -11.19 9.25 -0.48
N LYS A 199 -12.36 8.88 -1.02
CA LYS A 199 -13.31 9.82 -1.64
C LYS A 199 -13.79 10.90 -0.65
N LEU A 200 -14.05 10.52 0.62
CA LEU A 200 -14.43 11.47 1.68
C LEU A 200 -13.31 12.47 1.98
N LEU A 201 -12.09 11.97 2.21
CA LEU A 201 -10.93 12.81 2.53
C LEU A 201 -10.57 13.76 1.37
N MET A 202 -10.65 13.28 0.12
CA MET A 202 -10.46 14.09 -1.08
C MET A 202 -11.48 15.23 -1.15
N ARG A 203 -12.76 14.96 -0.86
CA ARG A 203 -13.81 15.98 -0.80
C ARG A 203 -13.52 17.03 0.28
N GLN A 204 -13.12 16.61 1.48
CA GLN A 204 -12.76 17.54 2.56
C GLN A 204 -11.53 18.38 2.20
N ALA A 205 -10.49 17.78 1.61
CA ALA A 205 -9.26 18.45 1.21
C ALA A 205 -9.47 19.50 0.10
N SER A 206 -10.52 19.36 -0.72
CA SER A 206 -10.81 20.27 -1.84
C SER A 206 -11.07 21.72 -1.39
N GLY A 207 -11.58 21.91 -0.18
CA GLY A 207 -11.86 23.26 0.37
C GLY A 207 -10.65 24.18 0.48
N THR A 208 -9.44 23.65 0.49
CA THR A 208 -8.17 24.42 0.53
C THR A 208 -7.23 24.05 -0.62
N VAL A 209 -7.72 23.31 -1.63
CA VAL A 209 -6.94 22.89 -2.81
C VAL A 209 -5.64 22.18 -2.42
N LYS A 210 -5.68 21.34 -1.37
CA LYS A 210 -4.52 20.56 -0.93
C LYS A 210 -4.10 19.53 -1.99
N LYS A 211 -2.81 19.30 -2.10
CA LYS A 211 -2.31 18.13 -2.83
C LYS A 211 -2.72 16.85 -2.10
N VAL A 212 -3.24 15.87 -2.82
CA VAL A 212 -3.61 14.57 -2.26
C VAL A 212 -2.87 13.46 -2.98
N SER A 213 -2.44 12.44 -2.22
CA SER A 213 -2.01 11.14 -2.72
C SER A 213 -2.85 10.09 -2.04
N LEU A 214 -3.50 9.25 -2.83
CA LEU A 214 -4.48 8.28 -2.35
C LEU A 214 -4.08 6.90 -2.86
N GLU A 215 -3.82 5.98 -1.95
CA GLU A 215 -3.65 4.55 -2.21
C GLU A 215 -4.87 3.83 -1.66
N LEU A 216 -5.73 3.35 -2.54
CA LEU A 216 -7.07 2.88 -2.17
C LEU A 216 -7.21 1.37 -2.42
N GLY A 217 -8.45 0.87 -2.39
CA GLY A 217 -8.74 -0.53 -2.60
C GLY A 217 -8.29 -1.05 -3.96
N GLY A 218 -8.14 -2.35 -4.05
CA GLY A 218 -7.83 -3.07 -5.28
C GLY A 218 -8.67 -4.32 -5.42
N ASN A 219 -8.75 -4.85 -6.62
CA ASN A 219 -9.40 -6.13 -6.90
C ASN A 219 -8.62 -6.85 -8.01
N ALA A 220 -7.34 -7.11 -7.74
CA ALA A 220 -6.36 -7.50 -8.74
C ALA A 220 -6.75 -8.78 -9.49
N PRO A 221 -6.77 -8.74 -10.85
CA PRO A 221 -6.83 -9.94 -11.66
C PRO A 221 -5.49 -10.68 -11.61
N PHE A 222 -5.56 -12.00 -11.58
CA PHE A 222 -4.43 -12.92 -11.74
C PHE A 222 -4.77 -13.87 -12.88
N ILE A 223 -4.09 -13.74 -14.03
CA ILE A 223 -4.45 -14.42 -15.26
C ILE A 223 -3.41 -15.51 -15.56
N VAL A 224 -3.87 -16.75 -15.78
CA VAL A 224 -3.03 -17.89 -16.16
C VAL A 224 -3.43 -18.35 -17.55
N PHE A 225 -2.55 -18.12 -18.53
CA PHE A 225 -2.73 -18.58 -19.90
C PHE A 225 -2.31 -20.05 -20.05
N ASP A 226 -2.73 -20.67 -21.14
CA ASP A 226 -2.47 -22.10 -21.44
C ASP A 226 -0.99 -22.42 -21.74
N ASP A 227 -0.19 -21.41 -22.10
CA ASP A 227 1.25 -21.51 -22.31
C ASP A 227 2.10 -21.23 -21.06
N ALA A 228 1.47 -20.93 -19.92
CA ALA A 228 2.16 -20.58 -18.68
C ALA A 228 2.86 -21.80 -18.04
N ASP A 229 3.95 -21.52 -17.32
CA ASP A 229 4.46 -22.46 -16.33
C ASP A 229 3.51 -22.52 -15.13
N LEU A 230 2.73 -23.58 -14.99
CA LEU A 230 1.70 -23.70 -13.96
C LEU A 230 2.29 -23.79 -12.54
N ASP A 231 3.47 -24.39 -12.37
CA ASP A 231 4.12 -24.47 -11.06
C ASP A 231 4.61 -23.10 -10.61
N ALA A 232 5.18 -22.31 -11.52
CA ALA A 232 5.53 -20.92 -11.27
C ALA A 232 4.27 -20.07 -10.99
N ALA A 233 3.19 -20.25 -11.75
CA ALA A 233 1.94 -19.53 -11.57
C ALA A 233 1.29 -19.83 -10.19
N VAL A 234 1.29 -21.10 -9.76
CA VAL A 234 0.82 -21.47 -8.41
C VAL A 234 1.70 -20.84 -7.34
N THR A 235 3.02 -20.89 -7.48
CA THR A 235 3.96 -20.26 -6.54
C THR A 235 3.69 -18.75 -6.42
N GLY A 236 3.53 -18.06 -7.54
CA GLY A 236 3.22 -16.64 -7.55
C GLY A 236 1.84 -16.32 -6.98
N LEU A 237 0.83 -17.16 -7.24
CA LEU A 237 -0.49 -17.00 -6.65
C LEU A 237 -0.44 -17.17 -5.12
N MET A 238 0.29 -18.16 -4.62
CA MET A 238 0.49 -18.34 -3.18
C MET A 238 1.09 -17.10 -2.53
N ALA A 239 2.14 -16.55 -3.13
CA ALA A 239 2.82 -15.35 -2.64
C ALA A 239 1.95 -14.08 -2.71
N SER A 240 1.12 -13.93 -3.74
CA SER A 240 0.21 -12.79 -3.90
C SER A 240 -1.04 -12.92 -3.05
N LYS A 241 -1.70 -14.11 -3.05
CA LYS A 241 -3.04 -14.31 -2.47
C LYS A 241 -3.02 -14.52 -0.97
N TYR A 242 -2.05 -15.30 -0.46
CA TYR A 242 -2.09 -15.73 0.94
C TYR A 242 -1.16 -14.96 1.88
N ARG A 243 -0.34 -14.04 1.35
CA ARG A 243 0.44 -13.11 2.19
C ARG A 243 -0.49 -12.29 3.08
N ASN A 244 -0.14 -12.15 4.35
CA ASN A 244 -0.93 -11.46 5.38
C ASN A 244 -2.41 -11.94 5.42
N THR A 245 -2.62 -13.25 5.20
CA THR A 245 -3.96 -13.86 5.17
C THR A 245 -4.88 -13.23 4.11
N GLY A 246 -4.30 -12.78 2.98
CA GLY A 246 -5.02 -12.10 1.91
C GLY A 246 -5.42 -10.64 2.20
N GLN A 247 -4.95 -10.08 3.31
CA GLN A 247 -5.27 -8.71 3.75
C GLN A 247 -4.29 -7.69 3.15
N THR A 248 -4.22 -7.66 1.82
CA THR A 248 -3.26 -6.86 1.04
C THR A 248 -3.99 -6.20 -0.13
N CYS A 249 -3.77 -4.90 -0.34
CA CYS A 249 -4.41 -4.14 -1.42
C CYS A 249 -4.02 -4.61 -2.84
N VAL A 250 -2.83 -5.21 -2.99
CA VAL A 250 -2.34 -5.82 -4.24
C VAL A 250 -2.63 -7.32 -4.31
N CYS A 251 -3.46 -7.85 -3.40
CA CYS A 251 -3.81 -9.26 -3.35
C CYS A 251 -4.54 -9.70 -4.63
N ALA A 252 -4.14 -10.84 -5.20
CA ALA A 252 -4.89 -11.49 -6.26
C ALA A 252 -6.29 -11.88 -5.76
N ASN A 253 -7.31 -11.22 -6.25
CA ASN A 253 -8.70 -11.42 -5.81
C ASN A 253 -9.58 -12.09 -6.89
N ARG A 254 -9.21 -11.99 -8.17
CA ARG A 254 -9.92 -12.57 -9.31
C ARG A 254 -8.94 -13.43 -10.10
N ILE A 255 -8.97 -14.75 -9.88
CA ILE A 255 -8.02 -15.68 -10.50
C ILE A 255 -8.65 -16.24 -11.78
N TYR A 256 -8.24 -15.70 -12.93
CA TYR A 256 -8.67 -16.13 -14.26
C TYR A 256 -7.73 -17.20 -14.79
N VAL A 257 -8.25 -18.39 -15.09
CA VAL A 257 -7.45 -19.50 -15.61
C VAL A 257 -8.04 -19.95 -16.95
N GLN A 258 -7.20 -20.04 -17.98
CA GLN A 258 -7.64 -20.50 -19.31
C GLN A 258 -8.15 -21.92 -19.25
N SER A 259 -9.25 -22.21 -19.95
CA SER A 259 -10.01 -23.46 -19.81
C SER A 259 -9.16 -24.72 -20.01
N GLY A 260 -8.19 -24.68 -20.94
CA GLY A 260 -7.33 -25.83 -21.23
C GLY A 260 -6.44 -26.29 -20.09
N VAL A 261 -6.10 -25.39 -19.14
CA VAL A 261 -5.21 -25.70 -18.00
C VAL A 261 -5.90 -25.53 -16.64
N TYR A 262 -7.19 -25.22 -16.63
CA TYR A 262 -7.92 -24.89 -15.42
C TYR A 262 -7.91 -26.00 -14.38
N ASP A 263 -8.29 -27.21 -14.77
CA ASP A 263 -8.44 -28.31 -13.81
C ASP A 263 -7.08 -28.74 -13.24
N GLU A 264 -6.02 -28.75 -14.06
CA GLU A 264 -4.66 -29.02 -13.59
C GLU A 264 -4.20 -27.92 -12.61
N PHE A 265 -4.46 -26.64 -12.92
CA PHE A 265 -4.10 -25.52 -12.05
C PHE A 265 -4.83 -25.63 -10.70
N VAL A 266 -6.13 -25.96 -10.68
CA VAL A 266 -6.91 -26.16 -9.45
C VAL A 266 -6.28 -27.23 -8.55
N GLU A 267 -5.91 -28.40 -9.11
CA GLU A 267 -5.32 -29.48 -8.30
C GLU A 267 -3.92 -29.11 -7.75
N LYS A 268 -3.10 -28.43 -8.54
CA LYS A 268 -1.81 -27.91 -8.07
C LYS A 268 -2.01 -26.87 -6.94
N LEU A 269 -2.97 -25.96 -7.10
CA LEU A 269 -3.29 -24.93 -6.10
C LEU A 269 -3.81 -25.57 -4.79
N LYS A 270 -4.72 -26.55 -4.87
CA LYS A 270 -5.19 -27.28 -3.68
C LYS A 270 -4.03 -27.92 -2.92
N THR A 271 -3.10 -28.53 -3.65
CA THR A 271 -1.91 -29.13 -3.04
C THR A 271 -1.03 -28.11 -2.33
N ALA A 272 -0.87 -26.91 -2.90
CA ALA A 272 -0.07 -25.84 -2.31
C ALA A 272 -0.76 -25.22 -1.08
N VAL A 273 -2.04 -24.89 -1.20
CA VAL A 273 -2.85 -24.29 -0.11
C VAL A 273 -3.01 -25.25 1.07
N GLY A 274 -3.12 -26.54 0.81
CA GLY A 274 -3.22 -27.57 1.86
C GLY A 274 -1.99 -27.69 2.76
N LYS A 275 -0.87 -27.05 2.40
CA LYS A 275 0.34 -26.98 3.23
C LYS A 275 0.37 -25.76 4.18
N LEU A 276 -0.57 -24.83 4.02
CA LEU A 276 -0.62 -23.65 4.86
C LEU A 276 -1.04 -24.00 6.28
N VAL A 277 -0.27 -23.53 7.24
CA VAL A 277 -0.57 -23.69 8.67
C VAL A 277 -1.24 -22.41 9.19
N VAL A 278 -2.45 -22.53 9.69
CA VAL A 278 -3.17 -21.45 10.36
C VAL A 278 -2.84 -21.48 11.85
N GLY A 279 -2.44 -20.34 12.42
CA GLY A 279 -2.04 -20.29 13.82
C GLY A 279 -1.78 -18.89 14.36
N ALA A 280 -1.50 -18.80 15.66
CA ALA A 280 -1.04 -17.57 16.28
C ALA A 280 0.40 -17.25 15.81
N GLY A 281 0.60 -16.05 15.29
CA GLY A 281 1.83 -15.68 14.57
C GLY A 281 3.13 -15.72 15.40
N LEU A 282 3.05 -15.70 16.73
CA LEU A 282 4.18 -15.84 17.67
C LEU A 282 4.46 -17.29 18.06
N GLU A 283 3.59 -18.23 17.67
CA GLU A 283 3.65 -19.63 18.09
C GLU A 283 3.99 -20.54 16.90
N GLY A 284 5.12 -21.25 16.98
CA GLY A 284 5.51 -22.27 16.00
C GLY A 284 5.65 -21.79 14.56
N GLU A 285 5.53 -22.71 13.63
CA GLU A 285 5.52 -22.44 12.20
C GLU A 285 4.11 -22.05 11.75
N THR A 286 3.87 -20.77 11.51
CA THR A 286 2.58 -20.22 11.11
C THR A 286 2.72 -19.53 9.76
N HIS A 287 1.78 -19.83 8.83
CA HIS A 287 1.71 -19.23 7.50
C HIS A 287 0.52 -18.26 7.37
N GLN A 288 -0.55 -18.47 8.14
CA GLN A 288 -1.77 -17.67 8.11
C GLN A 288 -2.16 -17.26 9.52
N GLY A 289 -2.16 -15.98 9.80
CA GLY A 289 -2.68 -15.41 11.04
C GLY A 289 -4.21 -15.21 11.02
N PRO A 290 -4.77 -14.55 12.05
CA PRO A 290 -6.18 -14.18 12.08
C PRO A 290 -6.49 -13.04 11.08
N LEU A 291 -7.76 -12.87 10.74
CA LEU A 291 -8.28 -11.64 10.18
C LEU A 291 -8.28 -10.55 11.27
N ILE A 292 -8.11 -9.30 10.85
CA ILE A 292 -7.89 -8.19 11.81
C ILE A 292 -9.01 -8.01 12.84
N ASN A 293 -10.26 -8.21 12.44
CA ASN A 293 -11.41 -8.02 13.30
C ASN A 293 -12.64 -8.82 12.82
N GLN A 294 -13.73 -8.76 13.60
CA GLN A 294 -14.97 -9.46 13.29
C GLN A 294 -15.61 -9.00 11.97
N ALA A 295 -15.53 -7.71 11.63
CA ALA A 295 -16.12 -7.20 10.40
C ALA A 295 -15.42 -7.79 9.14
N ALA A 296 -14.10 -8.01 9.22
CA ALA A 296 -13.35 -8.70 8.15
C ALA A 296 -13.79 -10.16 8.01
N LEU A 297 -13.99 -10.87 9.12
CA LEU A 297 -14.49 -12.25 9.13
C LEU A 297 -15.90 -12.34 8.53
N ASP A 298 -16.79 -11.42 8.91
CA ASP A 298 -18.17 -11.40 8.43
C ASP A 298 -18.23 -11.10 6.91
N LYS A 299 -17.34 -10.22 6.43
CA LYS A 299 -17.20 -9.95 4.99
C LYS A 299 -16.77 -11.19 4.21
N VAL A 300 -15.76 -11.91 4.69
CA VAL A 300 -15.28 -13.16 4.07
C VAL A 300 -16.42 -14.19 3.99
N ARG A 301 -17.15 -14.39 5.11
CA ARG A 301 -18.30 -15.29 5.14
C ARG A 301 -19.40 -14.90 4.15
N ARG A 302 -19.73 -13.61 4.07
CA ARG A 302 -20.72 -13.07 3.14
C ARG A 302 -20.33 -13.35 1.68
N HIS A 303 -19.07 -13.14 1.32
CA HIS A 303 -18.57 -13.38 -0.04
C HIS A 303 -18.64 -14.86 -0.42
N ILE A 304 -18.30 -15.77 0.50
CA ILE A 304 -18.38 -17.21 0.25
C ILE A 304 -19.84 -17.65 0.13
N ALA A 305 -20.72 -17.14 1.01
CA ALA A 305 -22.17 -17.47 0.96
C ALA A 305 -22.79 -17.02 -0.35
N ASP A 306 -22.58 -15.77 -0.78
CA ASP A 306 -23.08 -15.26 -2.07
C ASP A 306 -22.58 -16.13 -3.25
N ALA A 307 -21.28 -16.45 -3.26
CA ALA A 307 -20.72 -17.26 -4.34
C ALA A 307 -21.33 -18.66 -4.39
N THR A 308 -21.48 -19.31 -3.25
CA THR A 308 -22.07 -20.67 -3.18
C THR A 308 -23.56 -20.70 -3.52
N GLU A 309 -24.33 -19.71 -3.08
CA GLU A 309 -25.74 -19.53 -3.42
C GLU A 309 -25.96 -19.34 -4.93
N ARG A 310 -24.97 -18.76 -5.62
CA ARG A 310 -24.97 -18.55 -7.09
C ARG A 310 -24.31 -19.69 -7.87
N GLY A 311 -23.89 -20.77 -7.21
CA GLY A 311 -23.44 -21.98 -7.87
C GLY A 311 -21.92 -22.24 -7.84
N ALA A 312 -21.12 -21.35 -7.24
CA ALA A 312 -19.70 -21.65 -7.01
C ALA A 312 -19.52 -22.83 -6.04
N LYS A 313 -18.42 -23.54 -6.19
CA LYS A 313 -18.10 -24.71 -5.36
C LYS A 313 -16.92 -24.39 -4.44
N VAL A 314 -17.08 -24.67 -3.15
CA VAL A 314 -15.97 -24.66 -2.19
C VAL A 314 -15.21 -25.97 -2.36
N VAL A 315 -13.99 -25.92 -2.91
CA VAL A 315 -13.15 -27.12 -3.09
C VAL A 315 -12.11 -27.30 -2.00
N MET A 316 -11.92 -26.26 -1.17
CA MET A 316 -11.07 -26.26 0.03
C MET A 316 -11.47 -25.14 0.98
N GLY A 317 -11.38 -25.36 2.31
CA GLY A 317 -11.68 -24.39 3.34
C GLY A 317 -13.16 -23.98 3.40
N GLY A 318 -13.42 -22.68 3.45
CA GLY A 318 -14.79 -22.13 3.40
C GLY A 318 -15.43 -21.89 4.76
N GLN A 319 -14.72 -22.13 5.85
CA GLN A 319 -15.27 -22.03 7.21
C GLN A 319 -14.28 -21.39 8.19
N ALA A 320 -14.81 -20.97 9.34
CA ALA A 320 -13.99 -20.52 10.45
C ALA A 320 -13.06 -21.64 10.93
N HIS A 321 -11.83 -21.29 11.24
CA HIS A 321 -10.85 -22.28 11.74
C HIS A 321 -11.15 -22.70 13.18
N ALA A 322 -10.75 -23.92 13.55
CA ALA A 322 -10.99 -24.51 14.87
C ALA A 322 -10.36 -23.73 16.06
N LEU A 323 -9.37 -22.87 15.79
CA LEU A 323 -8.79 -21.95 16.78
C LEU A 323 -9.81 -20.91 17.30
N GLY A 324 -10.93 -20.69 16.59
CA GLY A 324 -11.92 -19.69 16.97
C GLY A 324 -11.50 -18.26 16.67
N GLY A 325 -12.10 -17.27 17.36
CA GLY A 325 -11.82 -15.85 17.12
C GLY A 325 -12.05 -15.46 15.66
N THR A 326 -11.08 -14.79 15.08
CA THR A 326 -11.11 -14.34 13.67
C THR A 326 -10.25 -15.18 12.73
N PHE A 327 -9.81 -16.37 13.16
CA PHE A 327 -9.10 -17.31 12.29
C PHE A 327 -10.06 -17.94 11.27
N PHE A 328 -9.62 -17.95 10.02
CA PHE A 328 -10.41 -18.48 8.90
C PHE A 328 -9.55 -19.41 8.03
N GLU A 329 -10.15 -20.47 7.49
CA GLU A 329 -9.45 -21.42 6.67
C GLU A 329 -9.09 -20.81 5.31
N PRO A 330 -7.84 -21.03 4.79
CA PRO A 330 -7.51 -20.74 3.41
C PRO A 330 -8.49 -21.43 2.47
N THR A 331 -9.13 -20.64 1.59
CA THR A 331 -10.31 -21.09 0.84
C THR A 331 -10.06 -21.00 -0.66
N ILE A 332 -10.54 -22.01 -1.39
CA ILE A 332 -10.55 -22.06 -2.86
C ILE A 332 -11.99 -22.24 -3.32
N LEU A 333 -12.45 -21.33 -4.21
CA LEU A 333 -13.74 -21.41 -4.88
C LEU A 333 -13.53 -21.67 -6.37
N THR A 334 -14.29 -22.64 -6.94
CA THR A 334 -14.31 -22.92 -8.38
C THR A 334 -15.70 -22.60 -8.97
N ASP A 335 -15.79 -22.61 -10.29
CA ASP A 335 -17.02 -22.28 -11.03
C ASP A 335 -17.59 -20.91 -10.66
N VAL A 336 -16.69 -19.93 -10.40
CA VAL A 336 -17.04 -18.57 -10.05
C VAL A 336 -17.39 -17.79 -11.32
N THR A 337 -18.43 -16.92 -11.22
CA THR A 337 -18.93 -16.09 -12.33
C THR A 337 -18.85 -14.59 -11.99
N GLN A 338 -18.93 -13.74 -13.02
CA GLN A 338 -18.75 -12.27 -12.87
C GLN A 338 -19.87 -11.57 -12.08
N ASP A 339 -21.02 -12.20 -11.90
CA ASP A 339 -22.16 -11.68 -11.14
C ASP A 339 -22.07 -11.92 -9.62
N MET A 340 -21.04 -12.63 -9.15
CA MET A 340 -20.80 -12.91 -7.73
C MET A 340 -20.07 -11.75 -7.04
N LEU A 341 -20.29 -11.54 -5.75
CA LEU A 341 -19.64 -10.47 -4.99
C LEU A 341 -18.10 -10.53 -5.03
N VAL A 342 -17.53 -11.72 -5.06
CA VAL A 342 -16.06 -11.92 -5.17
C VAL A 342 -15.47 -11.41 -6.49
N ALA A 343 -16.28 -11.15 -7.51
CA ALA A 343 -15.84 -10.57 -8.77
C ALA A 343 -15.79 -9.04 -8.71
N SER A 344 -16.71 -8.39 -7.97
CA SER A 344 -16.88 -6.94 -7.94
C SER A 344 -16.34 -6.26 -6.69
N GLU A 345 -16.35 -6.95 -5.53
CA GLU A 345 -15.88 -6.40 -4.26
C GLU A 345 -14.51 -6.98 -3.88
N GLU A 346 -13.61 -6.13 -3.37
CA GLU A 346 -12.35 -6.56 -2.75
C GLU A 346 -12.64 -7.42 -1.52
N THR A 347 -12.22 -8.70 -1.52
CA THR A 347 -12.48 -9.62 -0.38
C THR A 347 -11.66 -9.28 0.85
N PHE A 348 -10.38 -8.99 0.67
CA PHE A 348 -9.40 -8.70 1.73
C PHE A 348 -9.28 -9.82 2.77
N GLY A 349 -9.20 -11.05 2.28
CA GLY A 349 -9.16 -12.27 3.09
C GLY A 349 -8.63 -13.47 2.30
N PRO A 350 -8.51 -14.66 2.94
CA PRO A 350 -7.83 -15.81 2.38
C PRO A 350 -8.72 -16.64 1.43
N VAL A 351 -9.39 -15.99 0.50
CA VAL A 351 -10.30 -16.62 -0.47
C VAL A 351 -9.77 -16.45 -1.89
N ALA A 352 -9.56 -17.54 -2.59
CA ALA A 352 -9.11 -17.60 -3.98
C ALA A 352 -10.27 -18.04 -4.89
N PRO A 353 -11.02 -17.09 -5.49
CA PRO A 353 -12.07 -17.42 -6.45
C PRO A 353 -11.48 -17.60 -7.86
N LEU A 354 -11.75 -18.76 -8.48
CA LEU A 354 -11.24 -19.13 -9.80
C LEU A 354 -12.33 -19.02 -10.86
N PHE A 355 -12.03 -18.26 -11.90
CA PHE A 355 -12.88 -18.02 -13.07
C PHE A 355 -12.27 -18.73 -14.30
N ARG A 356 -13.11 -19.23 -15.19
CA ARG A 356 -12.67 -19.75 -16.51
C ARG A 356 -12.71 -18.65 -17.57
N PHE A 357 -11.78 -18.72 -18.51
CA PHE A 357 -11.83 -17.94 -19.75
C PHE A 357 -11.34 -18.78 -20.93
N GLU A 358 -11.71 -18.38 -22.15
CA GLU A 358 -11.37 -19.11 -23.37
C GLU A 358 -10.31 -18.37 -24.19
N THR A 359 -10.43 -17.05 -24.37
CA THR A 359 -9.55 -16.27 -25.23
C THR A 359 -8.86 -15.14 -24.50
N GLU A 360 -7.75 -14.67 -25.04
CA GLU A 360 -6.98 -13.54 -24.51
C GLU A 360 -7.83 -12.27 -24.36
N GLU A 361 -8.66 -11.97 -25.36
CA GLU A 361 -9.55 -10.79 -25.35
C GLU A 361 -10.61 -10.90 -24.25
N GLN A 362 -11.12 -12.12 -24.01
CA GLN A 362 -12.04 -12.36 -22.89
C GLN A 362 -11.36 -12.11 -21.55
N ALA A 363 -10.14 -12.61 -21.35
CA ALA A 363 -9.38 -12.40 -20.12
C ALA A 363 -9.14 -10.89 -19.86
N ILE A 364 -8.71 -10.14 -20.88
CA ILE A 364 -8.50 -8.70 -20.79
C ILE A 364 -9.80 -7.96 -20.44
N THR A 365 -10.89 -8.30 -21.12
CA THR A 365 -12.22 -7.69 -20.87
C THR A 365 -12.66 -7.94 -19.43
N MET A 366 -12.62 -9.19 -18.96
CA MET A 366 -13.01 -9.55 -17.60
C MET A 366 -12.09 -8.89 -16.56
N ALA A 367 -10.78 -8.79 -16.83
CA ALA A 367 -9.82 -8.17 -15.95
C ALA A 367 -10.09 -6.66 -15.78
N ASN A 368 -10.42 -5.96 -16.86
CA ASN A 368 -10.67 -4.52 -16.89
C ASN A 368 -12.08 -4.13 -16.42
N ASP A 369 -13.03 -5.08 -16.34
CA ASP A 369 -14.39 -4.87 -15.82
C ASP A 369 -14.37 -4.72 -14.29
N SER A 370 -13.85 -3.59 -13.85
CA SER A 370 -13.69 -3.22 -12.44
C SER A 370 -13.50 -1.72 -12.29
N GLU A 371 -14.04 -1.15 -11.21
CA GLU A 371 -13.74 0.23 -10.81
C GLU A 371 -12.30 0.40 -10.30
N PHE A 372 -11.64 -0.69 -9.91
CA PHE A 372 -10.28 -0.72 -9.39
C PHE A 372 -9.24 -0.85 -10.51
N GLY A 373 -8.03 -0.35 -10.23
CA GLY A 373 -6.90 -0.43 -11.14
C GLY A 373 -5.55 -0.31 -10.39
N LEU A 374 -5.37 -1.07 -9.28
CA LEU A 374 -4.13 -1.00 -8.50
C LEU A 374 -3.06 -1.93 -9.07
N ALA A 375 -3.29 -3.23 -9.00
CA ALA A 375 -2.37 -4.27 -9.44
C ALA A 375 -3.06 -5.28 -10.35
N ALA A 376 -2.28 -5.94 -11.20
CA ALA A 376 -2.64 -7.10 -11.98
C ALA A 376 -1.45 -8.07 -12.04
N TYR A 377 -1.73 -9.33 -12.30
CA TYR A 377 -0.72 -10.38 -12.49
C TYR A 377 -1.11 -11.23 -13.68
N PHE A 378 -0.14 -11.69 -14.44
CA PHE A 378 -0.41 -12.72 -15.44
C PHE A 378 0.81 -13.58 -15.72
N TYR A 379 0.54 -14.81 -16.20
CA TYR A 379 1.54 -15.83 -16.53
C TYR A 379 1.37 -16.28 -17.96
N SER A 380 2.43 -16.13 -18.76
CA SER A 380 2.52 -16.54 -20.16
C SER A 380 3.99 -16.63 -20.58
N ASN A 381 4.31 -17.47 -21.55
CA ASN A 381 5.64 -17.60 -22.16
C ASN A 381 5.73 -16.93 -23.55
N ASP A 382 4.61 -16.48 -24.13
CA ASP A 382 4.60 -15.78 -25.41
C ASP A 382 4.91 -14.28 -25.22
N ILE A 383 6.05 -13.83 -25.72
CA ILE A 383 6.50 -12.43 -25.58
C ILE A 383 5.53 -11.44 -26.25
N ARG A 384 4.81 -11.83 -27.31
CA ARG A 384 3.84 -10.95 -27.98
C ARG A 384 2.60 -10.75 -27.12
N ARG A 385 2.09 -11.86 -26.56
CA ARG A 385 1.00 -11.85 -25.58
C ARG A 385 1.38 -11.01 -24.35
N ILE A 386 2.60 -11.20 -23.85
CA ILE A 386 3.11 -10.45 -22.67
C ILE A 386 2.99 -8.96 -22.91
N TRP A 387 3.48 -8.44 -24.02
CA TRP A 387 3.40 -7.01 -24.33
C TRP A 387 1.97 -6.54 -24.55
N HIS A 388 1.17 -7.27 -25.35
CA HIS A 388 -0.21 -6.91 -25.62
C HIS A 388 -1.07 -6.86 -24.37
N VAL A 389 -1.00 -7.89 -23.52
CA VAL A 389 -1.76 -7.96 -22.27
C VAL A 389 -1.31 -6.88 -21.28
N ALA A 390 0.01 -6.66 -21.15
CA ALA A 390 0.54 -5.65 -20.25
C ALA A 390 0.08 -4.22 -20.63
N GLU A 391 0.02 -3.89 -21.92
CA GLU A 391 -0.46 -2.59 -22.38
C GLU A 391 -1.97 -2.45 -22.32
N ALA A 392 -2.72 -3.57 -22.41
CA ALA A 392 -4.18 -3.56 -22.43
C ALA A 392 -4.82 -3.54 -21.03
N LEU A 393 -4.11 -3.98 -19.98
CA LEU A 393 -4.62 -3.99 -18.62
C LEU A 393 -4.63 -2.59 -18.00
N GLU A 394 -5.78 -2.18 -17.48
CA GLU A 394 -6.02 -0.85 -16.89
C GLU A 394 -5.63 -0.80 -15.40
N THR A 395 -4.37 -1.09 -15.09
CA THR A 395 -3.83 -1.08 -13.73
C THR A 395 -2.53 -0.27 -13.65
N GLY A 396 -2.21 0.22 -12.45
CA GLY A 396 -0.98 0.99 -12.24
C GLY A 396 0.27 0.14 -12.14
N MET A 397 0.12 -1.16 -11.81
CA MET A 397 1.22 -2.10 -11.61
C MET A 397 0.86 -3.47 -12.16
N ILE A 398 1.84 -4.15 -12.79
CA ILE A 398 1.62 -5.48 -13.35
C ILE A 398 2.80 -6.38 -13.00
N GLY A 399 2.50 -7.54 -12.40
CA GLY A 399 3.42 -8.67 -12.24
C GLY A 399 3.34 -9.61 -13.44
N ILE A 400 4.44 -9.80 -14.14
CA ILE A 400 4.54 -10.69 -15.30
C ILE A 400 5.39 -11.89 -14.90
N ASN A 401 4.80 -13.05 -14.86
CA ASN A 401 5.44 -14.30 -14.37
C ASN A 401 6.01 -14.13 -12.95
N ASP A 402 5.42 -13.24 -12.14
CA ASP A 402 5.80 -12.98 -10.77
C ASP A 402 4.55 -12.61 -9.94
N GLY A 403 4.47 -13.09 -8.70
CA GLY A 403 3.40 -12.79 -7.74
C GLY A 403 3.76 -11.72 -6.72
N ILE A 404 5.01 -11.20 -6.71
CA ILE A 404 5.48 -10.18 -5.77
C ILE A 404 6.00 -8.96 -6.55
N ILE A 405 5.28 -7.83 -6.46
CA ILE A 405 5.59 -6.60 -7.20
C ILE A 405 5.97 -5.42 -6.31
N SER A 406 5.94 -5.61 -5.00
CA SER A 406 6.18 -4.53 -4.04
C SER A 406 7.68 -4.33 -3.82
N THR A 407 8.20 -3.15 -4.19
CA THR A 407 9.58 -2.72 -3.94
C THR A 407 9.60 -1.20 -3.78
N GLU A 408 10.57 -0.69 -3.01
CA GLU A 408 10.81 0.74 -2.83
C GLU A 408 11.29 1.43 -4.12
N ALA A 409 11.93 0.68 -5.01
CA ALA A 409 12.57 1.21 -6.22
C ALA A 409 11.59 1.50 -7.36
N ALA A 410 10.41 0.85 -7.37
CA ALA A 410 9.39 1.02 -8.40
C ALA A 410 8.24 1.94 -7.95
N PRO A 411 7.57 2.65 -8.89
CA PRO A 411 6.44 3.51 -8.55
C PRO A 411 5.20 2.67 -8.20
N PHE A 412 4.84 2.65 -6.93
CA PHE A 412 3.66 1.97 -6.43
C PHE A 412 2.44 2.90 -6.51
N GLY A 413 1.34 2.43 -7.08
CA GLY A 413 0.07 3.16 -7.10
C GLY A 413 -0.86 2.72 -8.21
N GLY A 414 -2.13 3.09 -8.07
CA GLY A 414 -3.21 2.70 -8.96
C GLY A 414 -3.67 3.76 -9.93
N VAL A 415 -4.61 3.36 -10.76
CA VAL A 415 -5.43 4.19 -11.64
C VAL A 415 -6.91 3.95 -11.30
N LYS A 416 -7.85 4.58 -11.98
CA LYS A 416 -9.30 4.49 -11.69
C LYS A 416 -9.56 4.82 -10.19
N GLU A 417 -10.43 4.06 -9.55
CA GLU A 417 -10.80 4.27 -8.14
C GLU A 417 -9.80 3.66 -7.14
N SER A 418 -8.67 3.13 -7.62
CA SER A 418 -7.58 2.69 -6.75
C SER A 418 -6.65 3.82 -6.32
N GLY A 419 -6.79 5.02 -6.85
CA GLY A 419 -6.15 6.18 -6.27
C GLY A 419 -5.45 7.14 -7.21
N LEU A 420 -4.65 8.04 -6.61
CA LEU A 420 -3.94 9.13 -7.24
C LEU A 420 -2.53 9.25 -6.67
N GLY A 421 -1.54 9.56 -7.52
CA GLY A 421 -0.15 9.69 -7.12
C GLY A 421 0.61 8.36 -7.15
N ARG A 422 1.88 8.41 -6.77
CA ARG A 422 2.74 7.22 -6.68
C ARG A 422 3.59 7.30 -5.42
N GLU A 423 3.82 6.14 -4.80
CA GLU A 423 4.70 5.98 -3.65
C GLU A 423 5.93 5.15 -4.05
N GLY A 424 7.04 5.31 -3.32
CA GLY A 424 8.31 4.68 -3.72
C GLY A 424 8.93 5.33 -4.96
N SER A 425 10.02 4.77 -5.45
CA SER A 425 10.84 5.27 -6.55
C SER A 425 11.21 6.76 -6.41
N ARG A 426 11.83 7.35 -7.42
CA ARG A 426 12.06 8.80 -7.48
C ARG A 426 10.74 9.61 -7.51
N HIS A 427 9.67 9.01 -8.06
CA HIS A 427 8.37 9.69 -8.18
C HIS A 427 7.70 9.95 -6.83
N GLY A 428 7.93 9.06 -5.84
CA GLY A 428 7.39 9.25 -4.49
C GLY A 428 7.93 10.51 -3.81
N LEU A 429 9.15 10.96 -4.11
CA LEU A 429 9.69 12.22 -3.58
C LEU A 429 8.99 13.45 -4.17
N ASP A 430 8.66 13.42 -5.47
CA ASP A 430 8.01 14.52 -6.18
C ASP A 430 6.60 14.82 -5.62
N GLU A 431 5.96 13.83 -5.01
CA GLU A 431 4.67 13.98 -4.34
C GLU A 431 4.71 14.97 -3.15
N PHE A 432 5.88 15.20 -2.56
CA PHE A 432 6.10 16.07 -1.39
C PHE A 432 6.81 17.39 -1.75
N MET A 433 6.93 17.68 -3.04
CA MET A 433 7.62 18.87 -3.54
C MET A 433 6.73 19.69 -4.48
N GLU A 434 7.04 20.98 -4.57
CA GLU A 434 6.45 21.93 -5.50
C GLU A 434 7.51 22.52 -6.43
N LEU A 435 7.16 22.65 -7.70
CA LEU A 435 8.01 23.31 -8.70
C LEU A 435 7.84 24.83 -8.59
N LYS A 436 8.98 25.54 -8.52
CA LYS A 436 8.97 27.00 -8.58
C LYS A 436 9.80 27.46 -9.76
N TYR A 437 9.15 28.16 -10.67
CA TYR A 437 9.77 28.81 -11.83
C TYR A 437 10.36 30.16 -11.43
N LEU A 438 11.62 30.39 -11.78
CA LEU A 438 12.36 31.64 -11.60
C LEU A 438 12.79 32.17 -12.96
N CYS A 439 12.38 33.39 -13.28
CA CYS A 439 12.84 34.08 -14.49
C CYS A 439 13.71 35.27 -14.09
N LEU A 440 15.00 35.19 -14.38
CA LEU A 440 15.95 36.26 -14.15
C LEU A 440 16.05 37.12 -15.43
N GLY A 441 15.74 38.41 -15.29
CA GLY A 441 15.89 39.38 -16.38
C GLY A 441 17.14 40.26 -16.22
N GLY A 442 17.53 40.95 -17.28
CA GLY A 442 18.69 41.84 -17.28
C GLY A 442 20.05 41.13 -17.20
N MET A 443 20.11 39.85 -17.50
CA MET A 443 21.32 39.01 -17.52
C MET A 443 22.07 39.16 -18.83
N ARG A 444 22.72 40.32 -19.05
CA ARG A 444 23.54 40.65 -20.23
C ARG A 444 25.00 40.43 -19.96
#